data_9a39231f335d3e93b2a1e326f3b4f290
#
_entry.id   9a39231f335d3e93b2a1e326f3b4f290
#
_cell.length_a   1.000
_cell.length_b   1.000
_cell.length_c   1.000
_cell.angle_alpha   90.00
_cell.angle_beta   90.00
_cell.angle_gamma   90.00
#
_symmetry.space_group_name_H-M   'P 1'
#
loop_
_entity.id
_entity.type
_entity.pdbx_description
1 polymer ?
#
loop_
_entity_poly.entity_id
_entity_poly.type
_entity_poly.pdbx_seq_one_letter_code
_entity_poly.pdbx_strand_id
1 'polypeptide(L)'
;TANSPASQMPFPANWEAVLWHEFCHTVTLALTKNKMPRWLSEGISVYEERQASPTWGQRMNPDFREMILRGGLTPVGKLSGAFLSPPTPEHLQFAYYQSSLVVEHIVERFGHEAIRAILEKLSQGVKINVAIAQAVEPIEELEVAFATYARTRAEALGPKLDWSKPVPDDRKDD
;
A
#
# COMPACT_ATOMS: atom_id res chain seq x y z
N THR A 1 0.08 -6.38 17.16
CA THR A 1 0.81 -6.35 18.46
C THR A 1 2.23 -5.94 18.18
N ALA A 2 2.59 -4.71 18.61
CA ALA A 2 3.95 -4.23 18.53
C ALA A 2 4.85 -5.06 19.46
N ASN A 3 5.97 -5.56 18.95
CA ASN A 3 6.97 -6.20 19.78
C ASN A 3 7.68 -5.14 20.63
N SER A 4 7.97 -5.47 21.90
CA SER A 4 8.75 -4.59 22.77
C SER A 4 10.12 -4.26 22.15
N PRO A 5 10.63 -3.02 22.33
CA PRO A 5 12.02 -2.68 21.99
C PRO A 5 13.06 -3.61 22.62
N ALA A 6 12.72 -4.23 23.76
CA ALA A 6 13.53 -5.22 24.45
C ALA A 6 13.35 -6.66 23.95
N SER A 7 12.59 -6.88 22.86
CA SER A 7 12.39 -8.21 22.27
C SER A 7 13.74 -8.80 21.82
N GLN A 8 14.00 -10.04 22.21
CA GLN A 8 15.21 -10.79 21.83
C GLN A 8 15.11 -11.43 20.43
N MET A 9 14.24 -10.92 19.56
CA MET A 9 14.19 -11.35 18.16
C MET A 9 15.51 -11.00 17.45
N PRO A 10 15.94 -11.77 16.45
CA PRO A 10 17.24 -11.55 15.78
C PRO A 10 17.36 -10.18 15.10
N PHE A 11 16.23 -9.49 14.93
CA PHE A 11 16.21 -8.08 14.49
C PHE A 11 15.34 -7.26 15.43
N PRO A 12 15.87 -6.17 16.04
CA PRO A 12 15.06 -5.30 16.88
C PRO A 12 13.90 -4.76 16.05
N ALA A 13 12.69 -4.84 16.61
CA ALA A 13 11.53 -4.23 15.99
C ALA A 13 11.75 -2.71 15.89
N ASN A 14 11.47 -2.13 14.73
CA ASN A 14 11.45 -0.68 14.60
C ASN A 14 10.19 -0.14 15.30
N TRP A 15 10.26 0.00 16.62
CA TRP A 15 9.12 0.41 17.44
C TRP A 15 8.62 1.82 17.09
N GLU A 16 9.49 2.69 16.59
CA GLU A 16 9.13 4.06 16.19
C GLU A 16 8.22 4.01 14.96
N ALA A 17 8.57 3.22 13.95
CA ALA A 17 7.72 3.00 12.78
C ALA A 17 6.36 2.40 13.17
N VAL A 18 6.37 1.39 14.05
CA VAL A 18 5.13 0.77 14.54
C VAL A 18 4.27 1.79 15.28
N LEU A 19 4.86 2.59 16.18
CA LEU A 19 4.12 3.60 16.94
C LEU A 19 3.52 4.67 15.99
N TRP A 20 4.27 5.09 14.98
CA TRP A 20 3.80 6.03 13.96
C TRP A 20 2.61 5.47 13.19
N HIS A 21 2.72 4.21 12.77
CA HIS A 21 1.64 3.48 12.08
C HIS A 21 0.34 3.44 12.91
N GLU A 22 0.44 3.00 14.16
CA GLU A 22 -0.71 2.91 15.07
C GLU A 22 -1.28 4.29 15.40
N PHE A 23 -0.44 5.32 15.49
CA PHE A 23 -0.90 6.69 15.66
C PHE A 23 -1.72 7.16 14.44
N CYS A 24 -1.28 6.88 13.22
CA CYS A 24 -2.03 7.18 12.00
C CYS A 24 -3.42 6.51 12.03
N HIS A 25 -3.51 5.23 12.46
CA HIS A 25 -4.81 4.57 12.64
C HIS A 25 -5.68 5.30 13.64
N THR A 26 -5.13 5.70 14.80
CA THR A 26 -5.88 6.42 15.83
C THR A 26 -6.51 7.70 15.27
N VAL A 27 -5.74 8.49 14.54
CA VAL A 27 -6.21 9.76 13.95
C VAL A 27 -7.26 9.51 12.87
N THR A 28 -6.96 8.64 11.91
CA THR A 28 -7.81 8.44 10.73
C THR A 28 -9.13 7.74 11.08
N LEU A 29 -9.11 6.78 12.00
CA LEU A 29 -10.33 6.12 12.50
C LEU A 29 -11.19 7.09 13.30
N ALA A 30 -10.59 7.97 14.12
CA ALA A 30 -11.34 9.01 14.83
C ALA A 30 -12.01 9.98 13.83
N LEU A 31 -11.27 10.48 12.83
CA LEU A 31 -11.79 11.38 11.80
C LEU A 31 -12.95 10.76 11.01
N THR A 32 -12.90 9.48 10.72
CA THR A 32 -13.93 8.78 9.96
C THR A 32 -15.03 8.15 10.81
N LYS A 33 -14.98 8.31 12.14
CA LYS A 33 -15.91 7.68 13.09
C LYS A 33 -15.97 6.15 12.90
N ASN A 34 -14.80 5.54 12.69
CA ASN A 34 -14.62 4.11 12.41
C ASN A 34 -15.35 3.59 11.15
N LYS A 35 -15.64 4.46 10.17
CA LYS A 35 -16.31 4.08 8.91
C LYS A 35 -15.34 3.90 7.73
N MET A 36 -14.06 3.87 7.99
CA MET A 36 -13.02 3.73 6.99
C MET A 36 -12.75 2.27 6.65
N PRO A 37 -12.62 1.89 5.37
CA PRO A 37 -12.23 0.53 5.01
C PRO A 37 -10.77 0.27 5.38
N ARG A 38 -10.45 -0.98 5.71
CA ARG A 38 -9.11 -1.38 6.16
C ARG A 38 -8.02 -0.97 5.16
N TRP A 39 -8.22 -1.23 3.87
CA TRP A 39 -7.20 -0.91 2.88
C TRP A 39 -6.78 0.58 2.87
N LEU A 40 -7.72 1.50 3.06
CA LEU A 40 -7.41 2.93 3.10
C LEU A 40 -6.69 3.31 4.39
N SER A 41 -7.10 2.71 5.53
CA SER A 41 -6.44 2.91 6.82
C SER A 41 -4.97 2.46 6.76
N GLU A 42 -4.74 1.23 6.31
CA GLU A 42 -3.40 0.68 6.15
C GLU A 42 -2.59 1.48 5.10
N GLY A 43 -3.23 1.84 3.99
CA GLY A 43 -2.61 2.61 2.92
C GLY A 43 -2.10 3.98 3.37
N ILE A 44 -2.90 4.71 4.16
CA ILE A 44 -2.49 6.00 4.74
C ILE A 44 -1.36 5.77 5.74
N SER A 45 -1.48 4.80 6.64
CA SER A 45 -0.44 4.54 7.66
C SER A 45 0.90 4.21 7.02
N VAL A 46 0.95 3.32 6.02
CA VAL A 46 2.20 2.98 5.31
C VAL A 46 2.71 4.15 4.47
N TYR A 47 1.83 4.95 3.87
CA TYR A 47 2.24 6.16 3.16
C TYR A 47 2.93 7.14 4.12
N GLU A 48 2.32 7.42 5.27
CA GLU A 48 2.87 8.34 6.29
C GLU A 48 4.18 7.81 6.91
N GLU A 49 4.32 6.49 7.12
CA GLU A 49 5.60 5.90 7.51
C GLU A 49 6.71 6.27 6.52
N ARG A 50 6.45 6.14 5.22
CA ARG A 50 7.43 6.46 4.17
C ARG A 50 7.75 7.95 4.08
N GLN A 51 6.82 8.82 4.45
CA GLN A 51 7.06 10.26 4.53
C GLN A 51 7.91 10.60 5.76
N ALA A 52 7.67 9.93 6.88
CA ALA A 52 8.39 10.16 8.12
C ALA A 52 9.85 9.67 8.08
N SER A 53 10.12 8.53 7.44
CA SER A 53 11.47 7.99 7.33
C SER A 53 11.69 7.20 6.03
N PRO A 54 12.86 7.37 5.38
CA PRO A 54 13.19 6.63 4.16
C PRO A 54 13.35 5.12 4.36
N THR A 55 13.39 4.64 5.61
CA THR A 55 13.55 3.22 5.95
C THR A 55 12.27 2.57 6.47
N TRP A 56 11.18 3.32 6.63
CA TRP A 56 9.91 2.83 7.16
C TRP A 56 8.93 2.45 6.05
N GLY A 57 7.94 1.62 6.41
CA GLY A 57 6.86 1.18 5.52
C GLY A 57 7.29 0.23 4.40
N GLN A 58 6.32 -0.42 3.80
CA GLN A 58 6.55 -1.26 2.62
C GLN A 58 6.98 -0.41 1.43
N ARG A 59 7.96 -0.93 0.68
CA ARG A 59 8.51 -0.29 -0.51
C ARG A 59 8.52 -1.25 -1.68
N MET A 60 8.64 -0.69 -2.89
CA MET A 60 8.89 -1.48 -4.08
C MET A 60 10.10 -2.40 -3.86
N ASN A 61 9.91 -3.67 -4.14
CA ASN A 61 10.93 -4.71 -4.13
C ASN A 61 10.79 -5.59 -5.38
N PRO A 62 11.70 -6.53 -5.64
CA PRO A 62 11.64 -7.40 -6.82
C PRO A 62 10.33 -8.18 -6.95
N ASP A 63 9.80 -8.71 -5.85
CA ASP A 63 8.56 -9.50 -5.87
C ASP A 63 7.34 -8.62 -6.18
N PHE A 64 7.24 -7.45 -5.57
CA PHE A 64 6.16 -6.50 -5.84
C PHE A 64 6.24 -5.96 -7.28
N ARG A 65 7.45 -5.71 -7.77
CA ARG A 65 7.69 -5.36 -9.18
C ARG A 65 7.14 -6.45 -10.10
N GLU A 66 7.49 -7.70 -9.87
CA GLU A 66 7.02 -8.82 -10.68
C GLU A 66 5.50 -8.95 -10.63
N MET A 67 4.89 -8.84 -9.43
CA MET A 67 3.44 -8.88 -9.27
C MET A 67 2.74 -7.79 -10.09
N ILE A 68 3.24 -6.55 -10.05
CA ILE A 68 2.66 -5.44 -10.81
C ILE A 68 2.78 -5.68 -12.32
N LEU A 69 3.97 -6.04 -12.80
CA LEU A 69 4.23 -6.22 -14.23
C LEU A 69 3.47 -7.39 -14.84
N ARG A 70 3.12 -8.40 -14.03
CA ARG A 70 2.28 -9.54 -14.43
C ARG A 70 0.78 -9.28 -14.31
N GLY A 71 0.37 -8.05 -13.98
CA GLY A 71 -1.04 -7.69 -13.85
C GLY A 71 -1.68 -8.12 -12.53
N GLY A 72 -0.89 -8.31 -11.47
CA GLY A 72 -1.36 -8.72 -10.15
C GLY A 72 -1.94 -7.59 -9.28
N LEU A 73 -2.16 -6.39 -9.85
CA LEU A 73 -2.84 -5.31 -9.14
C LEU A 73 -4.30 -5.68 -8.87
N THR A 74 -4.73 -5.50 -7.63
CA THR A 74 -6.15 -5.54 -7.30
C THR A 74 -6.79 -4.22 -7.72
N PRO A 75 -7.93 -4.22 -8.46
CA PRO A 75 -8.66 -3.01 -8.77
C PRO A 75 -8.93 -2.15 -7.52
N VAL A 76 -8.75 -0.83 -7.61
CA VAL A 76 -8.87 0.08 -6.45
C VAL A 76 -10.24 -0.07 -5.78
N GLY A 77 -11.30 -0.18 -6.57
CA GLY A 77 -12.65 -0.39 -6.06
C GLY A 77 -12.88 -1.73 -5.34
N LYS A 78 -11.94 -2.67 -5.43
CA LYS A 78 -12.00 -4.01 -4.80
C LYS A 78 -10.91 -4.26 -3.76
N LEU A 79 -10.08 -3.27 -3.43
CA LEU A 79 -8.95 -3.42 -2.51
C LEU A 79 -9.32 -3.96 -1.13
N SER A 80 -10.54 -3.71 -0.65
CA SER A 80 -11.00 -4.31 0.61
C SER A 80 -10.92 -5.84 0.60
N GLY A 81 -11.12 -6.49 -0.55
CA GLY A 81 -11.04 -7.94 -0.71
C GLY A 81 -9.62 -8.49 -0.51
N ALA A 82 -8.59 -7.74 -0.88
CA ALA A 82 -7.19 -8.15 -0.77
C ALA A 82 -6.75 -8.41 0.69
N PHE A 83 -7.44 -7.80 1.65
CA PHE A 83 -7.17 -7.97 3.08
C PHE A 83 -8.01 -9.06 3.75
N LEU A 84 -9.10 -9.50 3.12
CA LEU A 84 -10.01 -10.47 3.71
C LEU A 84 -9.54 -11.92 3.48
N SER A 85 -9.01 -12.19 2.30
CA SER A 85 -8.58 -13.55 1.92
C SER A 85 -7.35 -13.49 1.01
N PRO A 86 -6.21 -13.03 1.50
CA PRO A 86 -4.99 -13.02 0.71
C PRO A 86 -4.55 -14.46 0.40
N PRO A 87 -4.14 -14.78 -0.85
CA PRO A 87 -3.73 -16.15 -1.22
C PRO A 87 -2.50 -16.62 -0.44
N THR A 88 -1.57 -15.73 -0.14
CA THR A 88 -0.35 -16.00 0.64
C THR A 88 0.01 -14.81 1.52
N PRO A 89 0.91 -14.97 2.51
CA PRO A 89 1.42 -13.84 3.30
C PRO A 89 2.04 -12.72 2.44
N GLU A 90 2.71 -13.06 1.33
CA GLU A 90 3.31 -12.10 0.41
C GLU A 90 2.24 -11.25 -0.29
N HIS A 91 1.10 -11.84 -0.66
CA HIS A 91 -0.04 -11.09 -1.22
C HIS A 91 -0.62 -10.11 -0.20
N LEU A 92 -0.63 -10.47 1.09
CA LEU A 92 -1.04 -9.54 2.13
C LEU A 92 -0.05 -8.36 2.23
N GLN A 93 1.25 -8.62 2.23
CA GLN A 93 2.27 -7.56 2.23
C GLN A 93 2.15 -6.67 0.99
N PHE A 94 1.87 -7.29 -0.16
CA PHE A 94 1.61 -6.55 -1.40
C PHE A 94 0.34 -5.68 -1.29
N ALA A 95 -0.72 -6.15 -0.63
CA ALA A 95 -1.93 -5.36 -0.41
C ALA A 95 -1.66 -4.10 0.42
N TYR A 96 -0.82 -4.18 1.46
CA TYR A 96 -0.35 -3.01 2.22
C TYR A 96 0.40 -2.02 1.31
N TYR A 97 1.37 -2.54 0.54
CA TYR A 97 2.14 -1.72 -0.39
C TYR A 97 1.25 -1.08 -1.46
N GLN A 98 0.40 -1.86 -2.13
CA GLN A 98 -0.50 -1.35 -3.17
C GLN A 98 -1.44 -0.28 -2.61
N SER A 99 -2.01 -0.48 -1.44
CA SER A 99 -2.89 0.49 -0.78
C SER A 99 -2.17 1.82 -0.53
N SER A 100 -0.92 1.77 -0.05
CA SER A 100 -0.12 2.97 0.16
C SER A 100 0.27 3.65 -1.16
N LEU A 101 0.45 2.88 -2.22
CA LEU A 101 0.75 3.40 -3.56
C LEU A 101 -0.47 4.10 -4.17
N VAL A 102 -1.70 3.63 -3.90
CA VAL A 102 -2.95 4.33 -4.27
C VAL A 102 -3.05 5.66 -3.55
N VAL A 103 -2.77 5.69 -2.25
CA VAL A 103 -2.77 6.95 -1.46
C VAL A 103 -1.74 7.93 -2.03
N GLU A 104 -0.52 7.47 -2.28
CA GLU A 104 0.55 8.27 -2.90
C GLU A 104 0.12 8.84 -4.24
N HIS A 105 -0.47 8.03 -5.12
CA HIS A 105 -0.98 8.47 -6.42
C HIS A 105 -2.05 9.54 -6.30
N ILE A 106 -2.99 9.39 -5.36
CA ILE A 106 -4.02 10.41 -5.10
C ILE A 106 -3.38 11.71 -4.61
N VAL A 107 -2.44 11.63 -3.68
CA VAL A 107 -1.76 12.81 -3.13
C VAL A 107 -0.92 13.52 -4.20
N GLU A 108 -0.18 12.78 -5.03
CA GLU A 108 0.64 13.38 -6.10
C GLU A 108 -0.21 14.10 -7.15
N ARG A 109 -1.40 13.57 -7.50
CA ARG A 109 -2.27 14.17 -8.53
C ARG A 109 -3.21 15.26 -8.01
N PHE A 110 -3.74 15.08 -6.82
CA PHE A 110 -4.87 15.87 -6.30
C PHE A 110 -4.56 16.56 -4.96
N GLY A 111 -3.38 16.32 -4.40
CA GLY A 111 -2.97 16.91 -3.13
C GLY A 111 -3.57 16.20 -1.90
N HIS A 112 -3.07 16.55 -0.71
CA HIS A 112 -3.54 15.99 0.56
C HIS A 112 -5.01 16.35 0.85
N GLU A 113 -5.53 17.46 0.31
CA GLU A 113 -6.92 17.85 0.48
C GLU A 113 -7.90 16.83 -0.12
N ALA A 114 -7.48 16.07 -1.16
CA ALA A 114 -8.30 14.98 -1.70
C ALA A 114 -8.48 13.85 -0.68
N ILE A 115 -7.42 13.47 0.03
CA ILE A 115 -7.50 12.48 1.12
C ILE A 115 -8.42 12.99 2.24
N ARG A 116 -8.29 14.26 2.65
CA ARG A 116 -9.17 14.85 3.68
C ARG A 116 -10.63 14.81 3.25
N ALA A 117 -10.94 15.17 2.01
CA ALA A 117 -12.29 15.12 1.47
C ALA A 117 -12.86 13.70 1.46
N ILE A 118 -12.06 12.68 1.12
CA ILE A 118 -12.47 11.27 1.21
C ILE A 118 -12.80 10.91 2.65
N LEU A 119 -11.93 11.22 3.62
CA LEU A 119 -12.13 10.91 5.04
C LEU A 119 -13.40 11.60 5.59
N GLU A 120 -13.65 12.86 5.21
CA GLU A 120 -14.85 13.57 5.60
C GLU A 120 -16.12 12.87 5.10
N LYS A 121 -16.17 12.48 3.82
CA LYS A 121 -17.30 11.73 3.25
C LYS A 121 -17.52 10.39 3.94
N LEU A 122 -16.43 9.68 4.27
CA LEU A 122 -16.52 8.44 5.05
C LEU A 122 -17.12 8.68 6.44
N SER A 123 -16.77 9.78 7.11
CA SER A 123 -17.36 10.15 8.42
C SER A 123 -18.87 10.34 8.36
N GLN A 124 -19.37 10.78 7.21
CA GLN A 124 -20.80 10.94 6.92
C GLN A 124 -21.48 9.62 6.52
N GLY A 125 -20.71 8.53 6.37
CA GLY A 125 -21.22 7.19 5.99
C GLY A 125 -21.32 6.94 4.50
N VAL A 126 -20.69 7.79 3.68
CA VAL A 126 -20.57 7.55 2.24
C VAL A 126 -19.67 6.34 2.01
N LYS A 127 -20.03 5.43 1.11
CA LYS A 127 -19.21 4.27 0.75
C LYS A 127 -17.94 4.72 0.04
N ILE A 128 -16.83 4.00 0.27
CA ILE A 128 -15.48 4.39 -0.18
C ILE A 128 -15.41 4.72 -1.69
N ASN A 129 -15.93 3.87 -2.57
CA ASN A 129 -15.86 4.11 -4.02
C ASN A 129 -16.62 5.39 -4.43
N VAL A 130 -17.75 5.67 -3.77
CA VAL A 130 -18.52 6.90 -3.98
C VAL A 130 -17.78 8.10 -3.39
N ALA A 131 -17.14 7.95 -2.21
CA ALA A 131 -16.35 9.01 -1.59
C ALA A 131 -15.16 9.41 -2.48
N ILE A 132 -14.47 8.44 -3.06
CA ILE A 132 -13.40 8.67 -4.03
C ILE A 132 -13.94 9.37 -5.27
N ALA A 133 -15.00 8.84 -5.88
CA ALA A 133 -15.57 9.41 -7.10
C ALA A 133 -16.04 10.87 -6.93
N GLN A 134 -16.46 11.24 -5.73
CA GLN A 134 -16.90 12.61 -5.42
C GLN A 134 -15.77 13.57 -5.02
N ALA A 135 -14.67 13.03 -4.51
CA ALA A 135 -13.56 13.87 -4.00
C ALA A 135 -12.40 13.99 -5.01
N VAL A 136 -12.29 13.06 -5.94
CA VAL A 136 -11.15 12.91 -6.85
C VAL A 136 -11.65 12.81 -8.30
N GLU A 137 -11.97 11.61 -8.75
CA GLU A 137 -12.42 11.29 -10.10
C GLU A 137 -13.17 9.93 -10.09
N PRO A 138 -13.95 9.59 -11.14
CA PRO A 138 -14.59 8.29 -11.24
C PRO A 138 -13.62 7.15 -11.00
N ILE A 139 -14.10 6.11 -10.29
CA ILE A 139 -13.21 5.04 -9.82
C ILE A 139 -12.55 4.29 -11.00
N GLU A 140 -13.24 4.17 -12.12
CA GLU A 140 -12.73 3.54 -13.33
C GLU A 140 -11.57 4.32 -13.96
N GLU A 141 -11.64 5.67 -13.93
CA GLU A 141 -10.58 6.55 -14.40
C GLU A 141 -9.37 6.49 -13.48
N LEU A 142 -9.61 6.51 -12.17
CA LEU A 142 -8.55 6.35 -11.16
C LEU A 142 -7.84 5.00 -11.31
N GLU A 143 -8.58 3.90 -11.55
CA GLU A 143 -7.99 2.57 -11.75
C GLU A 143 -7.04 2.52 -12.94
N VAL A 144 -7.42 3.08 -14.07
CA VAL A 144 -6.57 3.14 -15.28
C VAL A 144 -5.32 3.98 -15.05
N ALA A 145 -5.49 5.15 -14.45
CA ALA A 145 -4.38 6.06 -14.14
C ALA A 145 -3.43 5.44 -13.12
N PHE A 146 -3.98 4.81 -12.07
CA PHE A 146 -3.20 4.13 -11.06
C PHE A 146 -2.43 2.92 -11.61
N ALA A 147 -3.04 2.11 -12.48
CA ALA A 147 -2.35 0.97 -13.09
C ALA A 147 -1.12 1.43 -13.91
N THR A 148 -1.26 2.52 -14.66
CA THR A 148 -0.15 3.14 -15.40
C THR A 148 0.94 3.66 -14.44
N TYR A 149 0.53 4.35 -13.38
CA TYR A 149 1.44 4.87 -12.35
C TYR A 149 2.23 3.76 -11.67
N ALA A 150 1.54 2.72 -11.21
CA ALA A 150 2.17 1.57 -10.54
C ALA A 150 3.16 0.85 -11.47
N ARG A 151 2.79 0.66 -12.74
CA ARG A 151 3.66 0.06 -13.76
C ARG A 151 4.92 0.88 -13.98
N THR A 152 4.79 2.19 -14.17
CA THR A 152 5.95 3.10 -14.34
C THR A 152 6.90 3.01 -13.14
N ARG A 153 6.36 2.98 -11.91
CA ARG A 153 7.16 2.80 -10.69
C ARG A 153 7.87 1.45 -10.65
N ALA A 154 7.19 0.37 -11.07
CA ALA A 154 7.77 -0.96 -11.13
C ALA A 154 8.91 -1.03 -12.17
N GLU A 155 8.73 -0.46 -13.35
CA GLU A 155 9.75 -0.41 -14.42
C GLU A 155 10.96 0.44 -14.02
N ALA A 156 10.77 1.47 -13.21
CA ALA A 156 11.84 2.32 -12.69
C ALA A 156 12.72 1.65 -11.63
N LEU A 157 12.29 0.52 -11.04
CA LEU A 157 13.12 -0.20 -10.08
C LEU A 157 14.27 -0.92 -10.81
N GLY A 158 15.50 -0.43 -10.61
CA GLY A 158 16.71 -1.04 -11.17
C GLY A 158 16.67 -1.23 -12.70
N PRO A 159 16.43 -0.19 -13.51
CA PRO A 159 16.18 -0.31 -14.94
C PRO A 159 17.38 -0.87 -15.75
N LYS A 160 18.56 -0.94 -15.12
CA LYS A 160 19.78 -1.50 -15.70
C LYS A 160 20.07 -2.92 -15.22
N LEU A 161 19.25 -3.47 -14.34
CA LEU A 161 19.42 -4.82 -13.82
C LEU A 161 18.84 -5.85 -14.80
N ASP A 162 19.51 -6.97 -14.93
CA ASP A 162 18.93 -8.16 -15.56
C ASP A 162 17.94 -8.80 -14.59
N TRP A 163 16.65 -8.74 -14.94
CA TRP A 163 15.55 -9.29 -14.15
C TRP A 163 15.21 -10.73 -14.56
N SER A 164 15.97 -11.34 -15.50
CA SER A 164 15.79 -12.75 -15.81
C SER A 164 16.12 -13.60 -14.58
N LYS A 165 15.27 -14.56 -14.29
CA LYS A 165 15.57 -15.52 -13.20
C LYS A 165 16.74 -16.39 -13.65
N PRO A 166 17.74 -16.64 -12.77
CA PRO A 166 18.79 -17.61 -13.08
C PRO A 166 18.15 -18.95 -13.45
N VAL A 167 18.58 -19.54 -14.53
CA VAL A 167 18.21 -20.92 -14.84
C VAL A 167 18.85 -21.79 -13.76
N PRO A 168 18.08 -22.68 -13.08
CA PRO A 168 18.67 -23.58 -12.12
C PRO A 168 19.82 -24.37 -12.80
N ASP A 169 20.97 -24.39 -12.17
CA ASP A 169 22.09 -25.17 -12.64
C ASP A 169 21.82 -26.64 -12.33
N ASP A 170 21.30 -27.39 -13.30
CA ASP A 170 21.04 -28.84 -13.20
C ASP A 170 22.31 -29.68 -13.12
N ARG A 171 23.48 -29.06 -12.92
CA ARG A 171 24.70 -29.84 -12.64
C ARG A 171 24.51 -30.55 -11.30
N LYS A 172 24.08 -31.82 -11.38
CA LYS A 172 24.22 -32.78 -10.30
C LYS A 172 25.70 -32.89 -10.01
N ASP A 173 26.08 -32.63 -8.77
CA ASP A 173 27.39 -33.03 -8.26
C ASP A 173 27.48 -34.55 -8.41
N ASP A 174 28.29 -35.01 -9.35
CA ASP A 174 28.76 -36.39 -9.49
C ASP A 174 29.85 -36.71 -8.44
#